data_e474e6f9057df3d4f5c0c1aa4549032c
#
_entry.id   e474e6f9057df3d4f5c0c1aa4549032c
#
_cell.length_a   1.000
_cell.length_b   1.000
_cell.length_c   1.000
_cell.angle_alpha   90.00
_cell.angle_beta   90.00
_cell.angle_gamma   90.00
#
_symmetry.space_group_name_H-M   'P 1'
#
loop_
_entity.id
_entity.type
_entity.pdbx_description
1 polymer ?
#
loop_
_entity_poly.entity_id
_entity_poly.type
_entity_poly.pdbx_seq_one_letter_code
_entity_poly.pdbx_strand_id
1 'polypeptide(L)'
;MHESNQARIDWAKNALDTFTIETYGGRPYSTLEAQCADCEEGDGDDYTAVQDLIGDLLHVAHERGWNTAEIIRRAEANFVYEAAPDYQGD
;
A
#
# COMPACT_ATOMS: atom_id res chain seq x y z
N MET A 1 3.82 -15.82 -17.89
CA MET A 1 4.45 -14.69 -17.35
C MET A 1 3.51 -13.91 -16.47
N HIS A 2 3.92 -13.63 -15.32
CA HIS A 2 3.06 -12.94 -14.40
C HIS A 2 3.26 -11.46 -14.52
N GLU A 3 2.36 -10.72 -13.96
CA GLU A 3 2.45 -9.28 -13.96
C GLU A 3 3.71 -8.84 -13.29
N SER A 4 4.28 -7.78 -13.78
CA SER A 4 5.46 -7.25 -13.14
C SER A 4 5.06 -6.52 -11.87
N ASN A 5 5.98 -6.50 -10.93
CA ASN A 5 5.73 -5.76 -9.71
C ASN A 5 5.62 -4.27 -9.98
N GLN A 6 6.25 -3.78 -11.04
CA GLN A 6 6.13 -2.37 -11.36
C GLN A 6 4.69 -2.00 -11.71
N ALA A 7 4.00 -2.87 -12.45
CA ALA A 7 2.59 -2.59 -12.76
C ALA A 7 1.76 -2.52 -11.48
N ARG A 8 2.03 -3.41 -10.55
CA ARG A 8 1.29 -3.39 -9.28
C ARG A 8 1.59 -2.14 -8.49
N ILE A 9 2.83 -1.69 -8.51
CA ILE A 9 3.21 -0.46 -7.85
C ILE A 9 2.47 0.72 -8.48
N ASP A 10 2.41 0.74 -9.81
CA ASP A 10 1.74 1.84 -10.50
C ASP A 10 0.25 1.88 -10.19
N TRP A 11 -0.39 0.72 -10.16
CA TRP A 11 -1.81 0.67 -9.80
C TRP A 11 -2.02 1.20 -8.40
N ALA A 12 -1.16 0.80 -7.46
CA ALA A 12 -1.30 1.25 -6.09
C ALA A 12 -1.06 2.74 -5.97
N LYS A 13 -0.09 3.28 -6.72
CA LYS A 13 0.16 4.71 -6.68
C LYS A 13 -1.01 5.50 -7.22
N ASN A 14 -1.69 4.99 -8.25
CA ASN A 14 -2.88 5.65 -8.74
C ASN A 14 -3.97 5.71 -7.68
N ALA A 15 -4.14 4.63 -6.95
CA ALA A 15 -5.13 4.62 -5.87
C ALA A 15 -4.73 5.58 -4.78
N LEU A 16 -3.43 5.64 -4.47
CA LEU A 16 -2.94 6.54 -3.45
C LEU A 16 -3.13 8.00 -3.86
N ASP A 17 -2.94 8.32 -5.14
CA ASP A 17 -3.17 9.69 -5.59
C ASP A 17 -4.60 10.12 -5.29
N THR A 18 -5.57 9.29 -5.62
CA THR A 18 -6.95 9.61 -5.35
C THR A 18 -7.20 9.75 -3.85
N PHE A 19 -6.64 8.85 -3.08
CA PHE A 19 -6.83 8.86 -1.63
C PHE A 19 -6.27 10.14 -1.01
N THR A 20 -5.05 10.51 -1.38
CA THR A 20 -4.41 11.66 -0.74
C THR A 20 -5.00 12.97 -1.23
N ILE A 21 -5.51 13.02 -2.46
CA ILE A 21 -6.18 14.22 -2.91
C ILE A 21 -7.37 14.51 -1.99
N GLU A 22 -8.04 13.47 -1.51
CA GLU A 22 -9.18 13.68 -0.63
C GLU A 22 -8.79 13.87 0.82
N THR A 23 -7.69 13.30 1.25
CA THR A 23 -7.36 13.32 2.68
C THR A 23 -6.18 14.20 3.04
N TYR A 24 -5.39 14.63 2.06
CA TYR A 24 -4.21 15.43 2.32
C TYR A 24 -4.29 16.78 1.61
N GLY A 25 -5.48 17.37 1.62
CA GLY A 25 -5.62 18.74 1.14
C GLY A 25 -5.43 18.93 -0.35
N GLY A 26 -5.79 17.92 -1.15
CA GLY A 26 -5.72 18.06 -2.59
C GLY A 26 -4.37 17.72 -3.18
N ARG A 27 -3.47 17.13 -2.40
CA ARG A 27 -2.13 16.84 -2.87
C ARG A 27 -2.02 15.39 -3.35
N PRO A 28 -1.59 15.17 -4.61
CA PRO A 28 -1.36 13.80 -5.07
C PRO A 28 -0.26 13.12 -4.26
N TYR A 29 -0.34 11.80 -4.19
CA TYR A 29 0.62 11.03 -3.39
C TYR A 29 2.07 11.34 -3.79
N SER A 30 2.32 11.52 -5.09
CA SER A 30 3.68 11.72 -5.56
C SER A 30 4.28 13.03 -5.10
N THR A 31 3.46 13.96 -4.59
CA THR A 31 3.96 15.25 -4.14
C THR A 31 4.15 15.31 -2.62
N LEU A 32 3.86 14.22 -1.91
CA LEU A 32 4.02 14.19 -0.46
C LEU A 32 5.47 14.07 -0.09
N GLU A 33 5.79 14.51 1.12
CA GLU A 33 7.15 14.43 1.60
C GLU A 33 7.56 12.99 1.78
N ALA A 34 8.73 12.64 1.27
CA ALA A 34 9.17 11.27 1.25
C ALA A 34 9.72 10.83 2.60
N GLN A 35 9.46 9.57 2.93
CA GLN A 35 10.03 8.97 4.12
C GLN A 35 11.52 8.80 3.93
N CYS A 36 12.30 9.19 4.93
CA CYS A 36 13.73 9.00 4.90
C CYS A 36 14.06 7.51 4.87
N ALA A 37 14.90 7.11 3.93
CA ALA A 37 15.18 5.69 3.76
C ALA A 37 15.95 5.11 4.94
N ASP A 38 16.75 5.95 5.63
CA ASP A 38 17.55 5.47 6.73
C ASP A 38 16.90 5.64 8.08
N CYS A 39 15.71 6.23 8.13
CA CYS A 39 15.04 6.48 9.39
C CYS A 39 14.17 5.30 9.76
N GLU A 40 14.14 5.00 11.04
CA GLU A 40 13.33 3.90 11.49
C GLU A 40 11.91 4.29 11.80
N GLU A 41 11.67 5.58 12.01
CA GLU A 41 10.33 6.02 12.32
C GLU A 41 9.60 6.35 11.06
N GLY A 42 8.37 5.94 10.95
CA GLY A 42 7.60 6.20 9.76
C GLY A 42 6.93 7.56 9.83
N ASP A 43 7.71 8.62 9.69
CA ASP A 43 7.14 9.95 9.81
C ASP A 43 7.06 10.70 8.49
N GLY A 44 7.41 10.08 7.38
CA GLY A 44 7.22 10.72 6.08
C GLY A 44 5.74 10.72 5.70
N ASP A 45 5.34 11.77 4.98
CA ASP A 45 3.93 11.86 4.60
C ASP A 45 3.54 10.73 3.65
N ASP A 46 4.44 10.34 2.76
CA ASP A 46 4.10 9.25 1.84
C ASP A 46 3.98 7.93 2.59
N TYR A 47 4.83 7.70 3.58
CA TYR A 47 4.74 6.51 4.39
C TYR A 47 3.41 6.47 5.15
N THR A 48 3.07 7.60 5.74
CA THR A 48 1.84 7.69 6.52
C THR A 48 0.62 7.49 5.64
N ALA A 49 0.65 8.01 4.41
CA ALA A 49 -0.48 7.86 3.50
C ALA A 49 -0.72 6.39 3.18
N VAL A 50 0.34 5.62 2.97
CA VAL A 50 0.18 4.19 2.71
C VAL A 50 -0.47 3.51 3.91
N GLN A 51 0.01 3.82 5.10
CA GLN A 51 -0.54 3.24 6.30
C GLN A 51 -2.02 3.62 6.47
N ASP A 52 -2.35 4.88 6.20
CA ASP A 52 -3.72 5.35 6.35
C ASP A 52 -4.65 4.67 5.35
N LEU A 53 -4.19 4.48 4.12
CA LEU A 53 -5.04 3.82 3.13
C LEU A 53 -5.32 2.39 3.53
N ILE A 54 -4.31 1.69 4.03
CA ILE A 54 -4.52 0.33 4.49
C ILE A 54 -5.56 0.32 5.60
N GLY A 55 -5.44 1.24 6.55
CA GLY A 55 -6.41 1.30 7.63
C GLY A 55 -7.81 1.58 7.14
N ASP A 56 -7.94 2.49 6.17
CA ASP A 56 -9.26 2.81 5.65
C ASP A 56 -9.85 1.64 4.87
N LEU A 57 -9.02 0.88 4.20
CA LEU A 57 -9.51 -0.32 3.53
C LEU A 57 -10.05 -1.32 4.54
N LEU A 58 -9.44 -1.38 5.72
CA LEU A 58 -9.95 -2.26 6.76
C LEU A 58 -11.29 -1.79 7.29
N HIS A 59 -11.54 -0.48 7.26
CA HIS A 59 -12.88 0.00 7.63
C HIS A 59 -13.92 -0.51 6.66
N VAL A 60 -13.59 -0.55 5.37
CA VAL A 60 -14.52 -1.11 4.39
C VAL A 60 -14.80 -2.57 4.69
N ALA A 61 -13.74 -3.32 4.98
CA ALA A 61 -13.89 -4.74 5.30
C ALA A 61 -14.75 -4.94 6.53
N HIS A 62 -14.54 -4.08 7.53
CA HIS A 62 -15.33 -4.18 8.76
C HIS A 62 -16.80 -3.91 8.50
N GLU A 63 -17.07 -2.92 7.65
CA GLU A 63 -18.45 -2.60 7.31
C GLU A 63 -19.15 -3.77 6.64
N ARG A 64 -18.39 -4.56 5.86
CA ARG A 64 -18.94 -5.70 5.16
C ARG A 64 -19.00 -6.94 6.04
N GLY A 65 -18.52 -6.86 7.27
CA GLY A 65 -18.52 -8.00 8.16
C GLY A 65 -17.40 -9.00 7.91
N TRP A 66 -16.38 -8.58 7.17
CA TRP A 66 -15.28 -9.47 6.85
C TRP A 66 -14.23 -9.45 7.95
N ASN A 67 -13.42 -10.50 8.00
CA ASN A 67 -12.37 -10.64 8.99
C ASN A 67 -11.15 -9.82 8.53
N THR A 68 -10.88 -8.71 9.22
CA THR A 68 -9.81 -7.81 8.80
C THR A 68 -8.43 -8.44 8.98
N ALA A 69 -8.25 -9.22 10.06
CA ALA A 69 -6.96 -9.87 10.27
C ALA A 69 -6.66 -10.86 9.15
N GLU A 70 -7.68 -11.54 8.67
CA GLU A 70 -7.49 -12.50 7.60
C GLU A 70 -7.12 -11.80 6.30
N ILE A 71 -7.74 -10.63 6.04
CA ILE A 71 -7.41 -9.87 4.84
C ILE A 71 -5.96 -9.44 4.88
N ILE A 72 -5.51 -8.94 6.02
CA ILE A 72 -4.11 -8.51 6.16
C ILE A 72 -3.17 -9.68 5.96
N ARG A 73 -3.49 -10.82 6.56
CA ARG A 73 -2.63 -11.99 6.45
C ARG A 73 -2.52 -12.45 5.01
N ARG A 74 -3.64 -12.46 4.30
CA ARG A 74 -3.62 -12.90 2.90
C ARG A 74 -2.92 -11.90 2.00
N ALA A 75 -3.12 -10.61 2.26
CA ALA A 75 -2.47 -9.59 1.45
C ALA A 75 -0.96 -9.66 1.64
N GLU A 76 -0.52 -9.86 2.87
CA GLU A 76 0.91 -9.95 3.14
C GLU A 76 1.50 -11.19 2.49
N ALA A 77 0.78 -12.31 2.54
CA ALA A 77 1.27 -13.53 1.90
C ALA A 77 1.38 -13.35 0.40
N ASN A 78 0.40 -12.69 -0.22
CA ASN A 78 0.46 -12.42 -1.64
C ASN A 78 1.67 -11.53 -1.98
N PHE A 79 1.90 -10.52 -1.16
CA PHE A 79 3.03 -9.64 -1.40
C PHE A 79 4.34 -10.40 -1.33
N VAL A 80 4.50 -11.24 -0.32
CA VAL A 80 5.74 -11.99 -0.16
C VAL A 80 5.97 -12.89 -1.36
N TYR A 81 4.91 -13.54 -1.83
CA TYR A 81 5.03 -14.43 -2.98
C TYR A 81 5.43 -13.65 -4.22
N GLU A 82 4.81 -12.50 -4.45
CA GLU A 82 5.05 -11.72 -5.65
C GLU A 82 6.40 -11.03 -5.62
N ALA A 83 6.88 -10.68 -4.44
CA ALA A 83 8.11 -9.92 -4.33
C ALA A 83 9.35 -10.79 -4.28
N ALA A 84 9.20 -12.09 -4.08
CA ALA A 84 10.36 -12.97 -3.95
C ALA A 84 10.96 -13.24 -5.32
N PRO A 85 12.11 -12.68 -5.60
CA PRO A 85 12.60 -12.74 -6.97
C PRO A 85 13.07 -14.12 -7.39
N ASP A 86 13.80 -14.80 -6.56
CA ASP A 86 14.28 -16.09 -6.98
C ASP A 86 13.34 -17.17 -6.68
N TYR A 87 12.28 -16.88 -6.12
CA TYR A 87 11.35 -17.86 -5.78
C TYR A 87 10.79 -18.52 -6.98
N GLN A 88 10.48 -17.75 -7.97
CA GLN A 88 9.94 -18.31 -9.13
C GLN A 88 10.99 -18.82 -10.01
N GLY A 89 12.18 -18.52 -9.75
CA GLY A 89 13.24 -18.99 -10.60
C GLY A 89 13.42 -20.44 -10.47
N ASP A 90 12.87 -21.00 -9.47
CA ASP A 90 13.07 -22.35 -9.35
C ASP A 90 12.34 -23.24 -10.10
#